data_553411295526d703f2aca9ae51aa22c8
#
_entry.id   553411295526d703f2aca9ae51aa22c8
#
_cell.length_a   1.000
_cell.length_b   1.000
_cell.length_c   1.000
_cell.angle_alpha   90.00
_cell.angle_beta   90.00
_cell.angle_gamma   90.00
#
_symmetry.space_group_name_H-M   'P 1'
#
loop_
_entity.id
_entity.type
_entity.pdbx_description
1 polymer ?
#
loop_
_entity_poly.entity_id
_entity_poly.type
_entity_poly.pdbx_seq_one_letter_code
_entity_poly.pdbx_strand_id
1 'polypeptide(L)'
;MITIKKFSKPGCRPCAALANYIGDIDLFNAGATLENIDITEQPEVIDQYGLTSVPVLVFERSGVEVHRITGLRPTEEIIDAIEHAKVAK
;
A
#
# COMPACT_ATOMS: atom_id res chain seq x y z
N MET A 1 0.73 -15.15 0.41
CA MET A 1 -0.20 -14.01 0.39
C MET A 1 0.55 -12.71 0.60
N ILE A 2 0.19 -11.68 -0.15
CA ILE A 2 0.81 -10.37 -0.04
C ILE A 2 -0.03 -9.50 0.90
N THR A 3 0.64 -8.84 1.84
CA THR A 3 0.01 -7.82 2.69
C THR A 3 0.36 -6.45 2.14
N ILE A 4 -0.66 -5.66 1.81
CA ILE A 4 -0.48 -4.29 1.35
C ILE A 4 -0.74 -3.38 2.54
N LYS A 5 0.28 -2.66 3.00
CA LYS A 5 0.12 -1.64 4.04
C LYS A 5 -0.04 -0.29 3.37
N LYS A 6 -1.20 0.31 3.54
CA LYS A 6 -1.52 1.61 2.95
C LYS A 6 -1.40 2.68 4.03
N PHE A 7 -0.41 3.55 3.86
CA PHE A 7 -0.17 4.67 4.77
C PHE A 7 -0.85 5.91 4.22
N SER A 8 -1.66 6.54 5.06
CA SER A 8 -2.46 7.70 4.66
C SER A 8 -2.66 8.63 5.87
N LYS A 9 -3.33 9.76 5.63
CA LYS A 9 -3.73 10.68 6.70
C LYS A 9 -5.05 11.33 6.33
N PRO A 10 -5.80 11.88 7.33
CA PRO A 10 -7.02 12.62 7.06
C PRO A 10 -6.74 13.85 6.18
N GLY A 11 -7.69 14.20 5.32
CA GLY A 11 -7.58 15.38 4.46
C GLY A 11 -6.64 15.23 3.27
N CYS A 12 -6.13 14.04 3.03
CA CYS A 12 -5.22 13.77 1.93
C CYS A 12 -6.01 13.35 0.67
N ARG A 13 -6.12 14.24 -0.31
CA ARG A 13 -6.87 13.93 -1.55
C ARG A 13 -6.29 12.77 -2.36
N PRO A 14 -4.98 12.72 -2.60
CA PRO A 14 -4.42 11.56 -3.30
C PRO A 14 -4.60 10.26 -2.54
N CYS A 15 -4.63 10.29 -1.20
CA CYS A 15 -4.91 9.10 -0.40
C CYS A 15 -6.33 8.60 -0.66
N ALA A 16 -7.31 9.49 -0.72
CA ALA A 16 -8.70 9.14 -1.00
C ALA A 16 -8.86 8.58 -2.42
N ALA A 17 -8.19 9.19 -3.40
CA ALA A 17 -8.20 8.71 -4.78
C ALA A 17 -7.59 7.31 -4.88
N LEU A 18 -6.48 7.08 -4.18
CA LEU A 18 -5.83 5.77 -4.16
C LEU A 18 -6.75 4.70 -3.56
N ALA A 19 -7.51 5.05 -2.52
CA ALA A 19 -8.48 4.14 -1.91
C ALA A 19 -9.50 3.66 -2.93
N ASN A 20 -9.96 4.55 -3.83
CA ASN A 20 -10.90 4.18 -4.88
C ASN A 20 -10.27 3.22 -5.89
N TYR A 21 -9.02 3.47 -6.30
CA TYR A 21 -8.33 2.57 -7.23
C TYR A 21 -8.11 1.18 -6.62
N ILE A 22 -7.76 1.12 -5.34
CA ILE A 22 -7.61 -0.16 -4.64
C ILE A 22 -8.96 -0.87 -4.49
N GLY A 23 -10.03 -0.09 -4.27
CA GLY A 23 -11.38 -0.63 -4.15
C GLY A 23 -11.88 -1.33 -5.41
N ASP A 24 -11.28 -1.03 -6.56
CA ASP A 24 -11.62 -1.69 -7.84
C ASP A 24 -10.92 -3.04 -8.00
N ILE A 25 -10.04 -3.42 -7.08
CA ILE A 25 -9.28 -4.67 -7.14
C ILE A 25 -9.96 -5.73 -6.28
N ASP A 26 -10.17 -6.91 -6.85
CA ASP A 26 -10.56 -8.08 -6.09
C ASP A 26 -9.31 -8.63 -5.39
N LEU A 27 -9.01 -8.08 -4.21
CA LEU A 27 -7.79 -8.42 -3.48
C LEU A 27 -7.73 -9.90 -3.10
N PHE A 28 -8.87 -10.48 -2.73
CA PHE A 28 -8.92 -11.89 -2.35
C PHE A 28 -8.41 -12.77 -3.51
N ASN A 29 -8.95 -12.58 -4.71
CA ASN A 29 -8.53 -13.35 -5.88
C ASN A 29 -7.14 -12.97 -6.36
N ALA A 30 -6.70 -11.75 -6.10
CA ALA A 30 -5.33 -11.33 -6.41
C ALA A 30 -4.30 -11.90 -5.44
N GLY A 31 -4.73 -12.50 -4.34
CA GLY A 31 -3.83 -13.07 -3.33
C GLY A 31 -3.22 -12.02 -2.42
N ALA A 32 -3.98 -10.98 -2.10
CA ALA A 32 -3.50 -9.87 -1.27
C ALA A 32 -4.52 -9.51 -0.19
N THR A 33 -4.02 -8.93 0.89
CA THR A 33 -4.84 -8.30 1.93
C THR A 33 -4.41 -6.85 2.09
N LEU A 34 -5.33 -6.01 2.56
CA LEU A 34 -5.08 -4.58 2.76
C LEU A 34 -5.15 -4.23 4.23
N GLU A 35 -4.14 -3.51 4.70
CA GLU A 35 -4.10 -2.94 6.04
C GLU A 35 -3.99 -1.42 5.90
N ASN A 36 -5.00 -0.70 6.39
CA ASN A 36 -5.00 0.77 6.36
C ASN A 36 -4.35 1.30 7.63
N ILE A 37 -3.38 2.18 7.48
CA ILE A 37 -2.65 2.77 8.59
C ILE A 37 -2.71 4.29 8.46
N ASP A 38 -3.29 4.94 9.48
CA ASP A 38 -3.32 6.40 9.57
C ASP A 38 -2.07 6.84 10.33
N ILE A 39 -1.19 7.56 9.65
CA ILE A 39 0.09 7.98 10.22
C ILE A 39 -0.06 9.01 11.35
N THR A 40 -1.23 9.65 11.46
CA THR A 40 -1.50 10.57 12.55
C THR A 40 -1.88 9.83 13.83
N GLU A 41 -2.42 8.61 13.70
CA GLU A 41 -2.75 7.75 14.83
C GLU A 41 -1.60 6.83 15.23
N GLN A 42 -0.74 6.50 14.28
CA GLN A 42 0.42 5.63 14.48
C GLN A 42 1.68 6.32 13.95
N PRO A 43 2.11 7.43 14.56
CA PRO A 43 3.23 8.22 14.03
C PRO A 43 4.57 7.47 14.01
N GLU A 44 4.73 6.42 14.80
CA GLU A 44 5.95 5.61 14.83
C GLU A 44 6.25 4.95 13.48
N VAL A 45 5.23 4.74 12.63
CA VAL A 45 5.45 4.13 11.32
C VAL A 45 6.23 5.04 10.37
N ILE A 46 6.21 6.35 10.60
CA ILE A 46 6.95 7.31 9.76
C ILE A 46 8.45 6.98 9.78
N ASP A 47 9.02 6.82 10.95
CA ASP A 47 10.44 6.44 11.08
C ASP A 47 10.67 4.98 10.73
N GLN A 48 9.76 4.12 11.16
CA GLN A 48 9.87 2.68 10.94
C GLN A 48 9.97 2.33 9.45
N TYR A 49 9.20 3.00 8.61
CA TYR A 49 9.17 2.76 7.16
C TYR A 49 9.89 3.84 6.35
N GLY A 50 10.42 4.86 7.01
CA GLY A 50 11.11 5.96 6.33
C GLY A 50 10.19 6.76 5.43
N LEU A 51 8.99 7.08 5.91
CA LEU A 51 7.98 7.78 5.11
C LEU A 51 8.29 9.27 5.05
N THR A 52 8.32 9.83 3.83
CA THR A 52 8.49 11.28 3.61
C THR A 52 7.21 11.93 3.07
N SER A 53 6.25 11.13 2.65
CA SER A 53 4.98 11.61 2.11
C SER A 53 3.94 10.51 2.19
N VAL A 54 2.67 10.85 1.96
CA VAL A 54 1.58 9.90 1.81
C VAL A 54 0.81 10.26 0.53
N PRO A 55 0.13 9.30 -0.12
CA PRO A 55 0.00 7.90 0.27
C PRO A 55 1.25 7.07 -0.09
N VAL A 56 1.45 6.00 0.65
CA VAL A 56 2.49 5.00 0.34
C VAL A 56 1.86 3.62 0.48
N LEU A 57 2.14 2.74 -0.47
CA LEU A 57 1.79 1.33 -0.39
C LEU A 57 3.07 0.53 -0.19
N VAL A 58 3.13 -0.22 0.89
CA VAL A 58 4.22 -1.16 1.16
C VAL A 58 3.68 -2.56 0.97
N PHE A 59 4.33 -3.33 0.11
CA PHE A 59 3.94 -4.71 -0.20
C PHE A 59 4.86 -5.64 0.56
N GLU A 60 4.27 -6.47 1.43
CA GLU A 60 5.03 -7.39 2.27
C GLU A 60 4.67 -8.83 1.95
N ARG A 61 5.68 -9.68 1.99
CA ARG A 61 5.53 -11.12 1.88
C ARG A 61 6.22 -11.75 3.09
N SER A 62 5.46 -12.48 3.90
CA SER A 62 5.97 -13.09 5.14
C SER A 62 6.60 -12.06 6.07
N GLY A 63 6.01 -10.87 6.16
CA GLY A 63 6.47 -9.82 7.04
C GLY A 63 7.66 -9.00 6.51
N VAL A 64 8.11 -9.27 5.30
CA VAL A 64 9.26 -8.58 4.71
C VAL A 64 8.79 -7.70 3.55
N GLU A 65 9.18 -6.43 3.58
CA GLU A 65 8.89 -5.52 2.47
C GLU A 65 9.62 -5.98 1.22
N VAL A 66 8.85 -6.23 0.14
CA VAL A 66 9.42 -6.68 -1.14
C VAL A 66 9.18 -5.68 -2.26
N HIS A 67 8.30 -4.70 -2.06
CA HIS A 67 8.03 -3.66 -3.04
C HIS A 67 7.36 -2.48 -2.36
N ARG A 68 7.45 -1.31 -3.00
CA ARG A 68 6.84 -0.08 -2.46
C ARG A 68 6.42 0.83 -3.61
N ILE A 69 5.27 1.46 -3.44
CA ILE A 69 4.80 2.52 -4.33
C ILE A 69 4.60 3.78 -3.50
N THR A 70 5.18 4.88 -3.93
CA THR A 70 5.00 6.19 -3.30
C THR A 70 4.13 7.06 -4.21
N GLY A 71 3.05 7.60 -3.65
CA GLY A 71 2.14 8.47 -4.38
C GLY A 71 0.98 7.73 -5.03
N LEU A 72 0.20 8.47 -5.81
CA LEU A 72 -0.99 7.96 -6.47
C LEU A 72 -0.62 7.18 -7.73
N ARG A 73 -1.18 5.98 -7.87
CA ARG A 73 -1.02 5.14 -9.05
C ARG A 73 -2.37 4.54 -9.44
N PRO A 74 -2.62 4.32 -10.73
CA PRO A 74 -3.88 3.73 -11.18
C PRO A 74 -3.95 2.24 -10.83
N THR A 75 -5.17 1.71 -10.91
CA THR A 75 -5.49 0.33 -10.53
C THR A 75 -4.55 -0.70 -11.17
N GLU A 76 -4.27 -0.58 -12.47
CA GLU A 76 -3.45 -1.59 -13.17
C GLU A 76 -2.00 -1.59 -12.70
N GLU A 77 -1.45 -0.46 -12.27
CA GLU A 77 -0.10 -0.44 -11.70
C GLU A 77 -0.06 -1.10 -10.33
N ILE A 78 -1.15 -0.98 -9.57
CA ILE A 78 -1.25 -1.63 -8.25
C ILE A 78 -1.35 -3.15 -8.45
N ILE A 79 -2.14 -3.60 -9.43
CA ILE A 79 -2.25 -5.02 -9.75
C ILE A 79 -0.89 -5.57 -10.16
N ASP A 80 -0.15 -4.85 -11.02
CA ASP A 80 1.19 -5.26 -11.44
C ASP A 80 2.14 -5.35 -10.26
N ALA A 81 2.04 -4.42 -9.30
CA ALA A 81 2.85 -4.42 -8.10
C ALA A 81 2.57 -5.65 -7.22
N ILE A 82 1.30 -6.05 -7.11
CA ILE A 82 0.93 -7.27 -6.37
C ILE A 82 1.61 -8.48 -7.00
N GLU A 83 1.53 -8.60 -8.33
CA GLU A 83 2.14 -9.72 -9.05
C GLU A 83 3.66 -9.71 -8.90
N HIS A 84 4.28 -8.53 -8.98
CA HIS A 84 5.71 -8.37 -8.75
C HIS A 84 6.10 -8.82 -7.34
N ALA A 85 5.31 -8.44 -6.33
CA ALA A 85 5.60 -8.76 -4.94
C ALA A 85 5.57 -10.28 -4.68
N LYS A 86 4.75 -11.03 -5.42
CA LYS A 86 4.66 -12.48 -5.27
C LYS A 86 5.94 -13.19 -5.66
N VAL A 87 6.71 -12.62 -6.57
CA VAL A 87 7.92 -13.24 -7.13
C VAL A 87 9.20 -12.51 -6.77
N ALA A 88 9.10 -11.37 -6.08
CA ALA A 88 10.27 -10.60 -5.65
C ALA A 88 11.10 -11.39 -4.64
N LYS A 89 12.40 -11.24 -4.70
CA LYS A 89 13.34 -11.94 -3.82
C LYS A 89 13.81 -11.08 -2.66
#